data_66d65734c4e9bfba9648f70767bac0a7
#
_entry.id   66d65734c4e9bfba9648f70767bac0a7
#
_cell.length_a   1.000
_cell.length_b   1.000
_cell.length_c   1.000
_cell.angle_alpha   90.00
_cell.angle_beta   90.00
_cell.angle_gamma   90.00
#
_symmetry.space_group_name_H-M   'P 1'
#
loop_
_entity.id
_entity.type
_entity.pdbx_description
1 polymer ?
#
loop_
_entity_poly.entity_id
_entity_poly.type
_entity_poly.pdbx_seq_one_letter_code
_entity_poly.pdbx_strand_id
1 'polypeptide(L)'
;MRHHAKHHRVIPQAVHSEGGRILMQILHAGRYAYTPFCVAPSAIPSPISRFKPRGLSARGVERTIRDFVRSAVLAREAGYDGVEIMGSEGYLINQFVAAETNK
;
A
#
# COMPACT_ATOMS: atom_id res chain seq x y z
N MET A 1 11.20 -10.18 -2.37
CA MET A 1 10.35 -9.23 -3.12
C MET A 1 10.18 -9.65 -4.58
N ARG A 2 11.27 -9.85 -5.34
CA ARG A 2 11.16 -10.31 -6.74
C ARG A 2 10.48 -11.67 -6.90
N HIS A 3 10.62 -12.56 -5.93
CA HIS A 3 9.95 -13.85 -5.96
C HIS A 3 8.43 -13.73 -5.87
N HIS A 4 7.92 -12.67 -5.21
CA HIS A 4 6.49 -12.39 -5.15
C HIS A 4 5.96 -12.03 -6.54
N ALA A 5 6.70 -11.22 -7.31
CA ALA A 5 6.33 -10.89 -8.69
C ALA A 5 6.23 -12.15 -9.56
N LYS A 6 7.14 -13.09 -9.37
CA LYS A 6 7.12 -14.39 -10.06
C LYS A 6 5.83 -15.17 -9.79
N HIS A 7 5.42 -15.23 -8.52
CA HIS A 7 4.21 -15.94 -8.12
C HIS A 7 2.94 -15.26 -8.67
N HIS A 8 2.96 -13.95 -8.80
CA HIS A 8 1.83 -13.19 -9.33
C HIS A 8 1.61 -13.37 -10.82
N ARG A 9 2.63 -13.73 -11.60
CA ARG A 9 2.56 -13.79 -13.06
C ARG A 9 1.42 -14.64 -13.61
N VAL A 10 1.02 -15.68 -12.91
CA VAL A 10 -0.06 -16.57 -13.33
C VAL A 10 -1.41 -15.81 -13.44
N ILE A 11 -1.61 -14.80 -12.61
CA ILE A 11 -2.86 -14.02 -12.56
C ILE A 11 -3.01 -13.14 -13.82
N PRO A 12 -2.07 -12.21 -14.12
CA PRO A 12 -2.20 -11.40 -15.33
C PRO A 12 -2.13 -12.24 -16.61
N GLN A 13 -1.36 -13.33 -16.62
CA GLN A 13 -1.34 -14.24 -17.77
C GLN A 13 -2.72 -14.84 -18.06
N ALA A 14 -3.42 -15.28 -17.02
CA ALA A 14 -4.76 -15.84 -17.14
C ALA A 14 -5.76 -14.79 -17.70
N VAL A 15 -5.69 -13.55 -17.17
CA VAL A 15 -6.54 -12.46 -17.65
C VAL A 15 -6.22 -12.10 -19.09
N HIS A 16 -4.95 -11.99 -19.44
CA HIS A 16 -4.51 -11.63 -20.79
C HIS A 16 -4.88 -12.71 -21.81
N SER A 17 -4.85 -13.98 -21.43
CA SER A 17 -5.23 -15.07 -22.34
C SER A 17 -6.69 -15.00 -22.76
N GLU A 18 -7.54 -14.36 -21.98
CA GLU A 18 -8.95 -14.11 -22.28
C GLU A 18 -9.18 -12.71 -22.90
N GLY A 19 -8.12 -11.99 -23.24
CA GLY A 19 -8.19 -10.66 -23.84
C GLY A 19 -8.50 -9.52 -22.88
N GLY A 20 -8.45 -9.79 -21.57
CA GLY A 20 -8.72 -8.79 -20.53
C GLY A 20 -7.48 -7.99 -20.12
N ARG A 21 -7.71 -7.00 -19.27
CA ARG A 21 -6.66 -6.21 -18.62
C ARG A 21 -6.87 -6.24 -17.12
N ILE A 22 -5.81 -6.09 -16.36
CA ILE A 22 -5.85 -6.17 -14.89
C ILE A 22 -4.87 -5.21 -14.25
N LEU A 23 -5.31 -4.53 -13.20
CA LEU A 23 -4.49 -3.65 -12.39
C LEU A 23 -4.18 -4.31 -11.05
N MET A 24 -3.01 -4.02 -10.49
CA MET A 24 -2.65 -4.39 -9.12
C MET A 24 -3.06 -3.25 -8.19
N GLN A 25 -3.92 -3.53 -7.21
CA GLN A 25 -4.21 -2.55 -6.18
C GLN A 25 -3.09 -2.53 -5.15
N ILE A 26 -2.54 -1.34 -4.86
CA ILE A 26 -1.51 -1.12 -3.87
C ILE A 26 -2.12 -0.37 -2.70
N LEU A 27 -1.98 -0.94 -1.49
CA LEU A 27 -2.57 -0.39 -0.28
C LEU A 27 -1.54 -0.41 0.85
N HIS A 28 -1.49 0.67 1.62
CA HIS A 28 -0.78 0.72 2.90
C HIS A 28 -1.81 1.00 3.99
N ALA A 29 -1.93 0.08 4.93
CA ALA A 29 -2.99 0.14 5.93
C ALA A 29 -2.83 1.27 6.95
N GLY A 30 -1.62 1.82 7.11
CA GLY A 30 -1.38 2.87 8.09
C GLY A 30 -1.70 2.39 9.50
N ARG A 31 -2.45 3.18 10.26
CA ARG A 31 -2.82 2.85 11.65
C ARG A 31 -3.72 1.62 11.79
N TYR A 32 -4.28 1.12 10.70
CA TYR A 32 -5.10 -0.09 10.70
C TYR A 32 -4.31 -1.37 10.50
N ALA A 33 -2.99 -1.29 10.31
CA ALA A 33 -2.17 -2.47 10.09
C ALA A 33 -2.17 -3.38 11.33
N TYR A 34 -2.25 -4.68 11.09
CA TYR A 34 -2.27 -5.71 12.14
C TYR A 34 -0.85 -6.11 12.53
N THR A 35 -0.07 -5.12 12.93
CA THR A 35 1.33 -5.33 13.34
C THR A 35 1.71 -4.33 14.43
N PRO A 36 2.53 -4.74 15.43
CA PRO A 36 3.03 -3.81 16.44
C PRO A 36 3.95 -2.72 15.87
N PHE A 37 4.42 -2.87 14.64
CA PHE A 37 5.29 -1.92 13.97
C PHE A 37 4.54 -1.02 12.98
N CYS A 38 3.22 -0.90 13.12
CA CYS A 38 2.43 -0.05 12.23
C CYS A 38 2.83 1.42 12.34
N VAL A 39 2.68 2.14 11.24
CA VAL A 39 3.03 3.57 11.12
C VAL A 39 1.86 4.37 10.58
N ALA A 40 1.87 5.67 10.84
CA ALA A 40 0.82 6.59 10.41
C ALA A 40 1.41 8.00 10.30
N PRO A 41 0.66 8.99 9.76
CA PRO A 41 1.14 10.38 9.77
C PRO A 41 1.44 10.90 11.17
N SER A 42 0.60 10.53 12.14
CA SER A 42 0.74 10.87 13.56
C SER A 42 0.49 9.65 14.40
N ALA A 43 1.01 9.64 15.64
CA ALA A 43 0.88 8.50 16.55
C ALA A 43 -0.51 8.45 17.20
N ILE A 44 -1.55 8.42 16.38
CA ILE A 44 -2.96 8.41 16.82
C ILE A 44 -3.55 7.03 16.51
N PRO A 45 -3.87 6.23 17.54
CA PRO A 45 -4.39 4.88 17.32
C PRO A 45 -5.82 4.90 16.77
N SER A 46 -6.16 3.88 16.00
CA SER A 46 -7.53 3.63 15.61
C SER A 46 -8.30 3.03 16.79
N PRO A 47 -9.58 3.42 17.01
CA PRO A 47 -10.40 2.80 18.06
C PRO A 47 -10.58 1.29 17.90
N ILE A 48 -10.48 0.78 16.69
CA ILE A 48 -10.70 -0.63 16.38
C ILE A 48 -9.42 -1.44 16.23
N SER A 49 -8.25 -0.79 16.25
CA SER A 49 -6.96 -1.48 16.05
C SER A 49 -6.27 -1.72 17.38
N ARG A 50 -5.62 -2.88 17.48
CA ARG A 50 -4.93 -3.31 18.69
C ARG A 50 -3.68 -2.48 19.00
N PHE A 51 -2.97 -2.03 17.96
CA PHE A 51 -1.65 -1.42 18.12
C PHE A 51 -1.70 0.08 17.86
N LYS A 52 -0.95 0.83 18.68
CA LYS A 52 -0.74 2.26 18.48
C LYS A 52 0.32 2.46 17.38
N PRO A 53 0.04 3.22 16.33
CA PRO A 53 1.02 3.46 15.29
C PRO A 53 2.11 4.42 15.76
N ARG A 54 3.28 4.30 15.16
CA ARG A 54 4.36 5.28 15.30
C ARG A 54 4.20 6.34 14.20
N GLY A 55 4.36 7.62 14.54
CA GLY A 55 4.32 8.70 13.58
C GLY A 55 5.51 8.64 12.63
N LEU A 56 5.24 8.78 11.33
CA LEU A 56 6.28 8.79 10.30
C LEU A 56 7.08 10.09 10.38
N SER A 57 8.41 9.99 10.34
CA SER A 57 9.29 11.12 10.10
C SER A 57 9.27 11.50 8.61
N ALA A 58 9.84 12.67 8.28
CA ALA A 58 10.00 13.07 6.88
C ALA A 58 10.75 12.00 6.06
N ARG A 59 11.81 11.40 6.64
CA ARG A 59 12.54 10.29 6.01
C ARG A 59 11.67 9.04 5.86
N GLY A 60 10.81 8.79 6.84
CA GLY A 60 9.85 7.68 6.80
C GLY A 60 8.84 7.85 5.66
N VAL A 61 8.34 9.06 5.47
CA VAL A 61 7.44 9.40 4.37
C VAL A 61 8.13 9.17 3.02
N GLU A 62 9.35 9.67 2.86
CA GLU A 62 10.13 9.49 1.64
C GLU A 62 10.37 8.01 1.33
N ARG A 63 10.66 7.21 2.36
CA ARG A 63 10.83 5.77 2.22
C ARG A 63 9.54 5.10 1.77
N THR A 64 8.43 5.49 2.36
CA THR A 64 7.10 4.95 2.02
C THR A 64 6.74 5.26 0.58
N ILE A 65 7.01 6.47 0.10
CA ILE A 65 6.81 6.85 -1.31
C ILE A 65 7.62 5.92 -2.21
N ARG A 66 8.88 5.69 -1.89
CA ARG A 66 9.74 4.77 -2.67
C ARG A 66 9.22 3.34 -2.66
N ASP A 67 8.63 2.89 -1.55
CA ASP A 67 8.03 1.56 -1.46
C ASP A 67 6.81 1.43 -2.38
N PHE A 68 6.00 2.47 -2.49
CA PHE A 68 4.90 2.52 -3.47
C PHE A 68 5.42 2.42 -4.90
N VAL A 69 6.46 3.19 -5.23
CA VAL A 69 7.09 3.14 -6.57
C VAL A 69 7.65 1.74 -6.84
N ARG A 70 8.35 1.15 -5.87
CA ARG A 70 8.90 -0.19 -6.00
C ARG A 70 7.81 -1.23 -6.24
N SER A 71 6.70 -1.12 -5.51
CA SER A 71 5.55 -2.03 -5.68
C SER A 71 4.96 -1.91 -7.08
N ALA A 72 4.85 -0.70 -7.62
CA ALA A 72 4.39 -0.48 -8.98
C ALA A 72 5.33 -1.10 -10.02
N VAL A 73 6.63 -0.98 -9.83
CA VAL A 73 7.64 -1.60 -10.71
C VAL A 73 7.51 -3.12 -10.66
N LEU A 74 7.37 -3.70 -9.47
CA LEU A 74 7.19 -5.14 -9.31
C LEU A 74 5.90 -5.64 -9.96
N ALA A 75 4.81 -4.86 -9.87
CA ALA A 75 3.56 -5.18 -10.53
C ALA A 75 3.74 -5.22 -12.05
N ARG A 76 4.46 -4.24 -12.61
CA ARG A 76 4.79 -4.22 -14.04
C ARG A 76 5.61 -5.44 -14.44
N GLU A 77 6.63 -5.80 -13.65
CA GLU A 77 7.45 -6.99 -13.89
C GLU A 77 6.62 -8.27 -13.83
N ALA A 78 5.59 -8.30 -12.99
CA ALA A 78 4.67 -9.44 -12.90
C ALA A 78 3.71 -9.54 -14.09
N GLY A 79 3.60 -8.48 -14.90
CA GLY A 79 2.77 -8.48 -16.09
C GLY A 79 1.43 -7.76 -15.95
N TYR A 80 1.18 -7.07 -14.83
CA TYR A 80 -0.02 -6.25 -14.68
C TYR A 80 0.01 -5.06 -15.64
N ASP A 81 -1.16 -4.65 -16.10
CA ASP A 81 -1.29 -3.53 -17.06
C ASP A 81 -1.09 -2.17 -16.39
N GLY A 82 -1.21 -2.10 -15.09
CA GLY A 82 -1.00 -0.90 -14.30
C GLY A 82 -1.25 -1.15 -12.84
N VAL A 83 -1.32 -0.08 -12.05
CA VAL A 83 -1.60 -0.15 -10.62
C VAL A 83 -2.71 0.81 -10.24
N GLU A 84 -3.44 0.45 -9.19
CA GLU A 84 -4.41 1.32 -8.53
C GLU A 84 -3.86 1.65 -7.15
N ILE A 85 -3.72 2.94 -6.85
CA ILE A 85 -3.24 3.39 -5.54
C ILE A 85 -4.45 3.68 -4.66
N MET A 86 -4.61 2.89 -3.58
CA MET A 86 -5.72 3.05 -2.64
C MET A 86 -5.51 4.32 -1.78
N GLY A 87 -6.24 5.37 -2.10
CA GLY A 87 -6.20 6.63 -1.36
C GLY A 87 -7.39 6.86 -0.42
N SER A 88 -8.33 5.93 -0.36
CA SER A 88 -9.58 6.04 0.39
C SER A 88 -9.63 5.08 1.57
N GLU A 89 -10.82 4.90 2.15
CA GLU A 89 -11.19 3.91 3.17
C GLU A 89 -10.47 4.09 4.52
N GLY A 90 -9.89 5.26 4.80
CA GLY A 90 -9.21 5.53 6.06
C GLY A 90 -7.82 4.91 6.19
N TYR A 91 -7.25 4.40 5.10
CA TYR A 91 -5.88 3.86 5.10
C TYR A 91 -4.83 4.97 5.04
N LEU A 92 -3.56 4.65 4.83
CA LEU A 92 -2.46 5.58 5.04
C LEU A 92 -2.61 6.91 4.32
N ILE A 93 -2.89 6.91 3.02
CA ILE A 93 -3.01 8.14 2.22
C ILE A 93 -4.18 8.99 2.75
N ASN A 94 -5.32 8.37 3.02
CA ASN A 94 -6.46 9.05 3.60
C ASN A 94 -6.14 9.66 4.98
N GLN A 95 -5.32 8.96 5.78
CA GLN A 95 -4.86 9.45 7.09
C GLN A 95 -4.00 10.71 6.96
N PHE A 96 -3.24 10.88 5.89
CA PHE A 96 -2.48 12.10 5.63
C PHE A 96 -3.39 13.27 5.27
N VAL A 97 -4.50 13.01 4.60
CA VAL A 97 -5.45 14.04 4.17
C VAL A 97 -6.35 14.51 5.31
N ALA A 98 -6.75 13.62 6.19
CA ALA A 98 -7.70 13.90 7.27
C ALA A 98 -7.01 14.60 8.46
N ALA A 99 -7.54 15.75 8.87
CA ALA A 99 -6.99 16.53 9.99
C ALA A 99 -7.02 15.76 11.32
N GLU A 100 -7.98 14.87 11.50
CA GLU A 100 -8.11 14.06 12.71
C GLU A 100 -6.96 13.08 12.92
N THR A 101 -6.33 12.64 11.83
CA THR A 101 -5.28 11.62 11.86
C THR A 101 -3.90 12.17 11.51
N ASN A 102 -3.81 13.41 11.06
CA ASN A 102 -2.56 14.07 10.71
C ASN A 102 -2.43 15.38 11.50
N LYS A 103 -1.76 15.32 12.65
CA LYS A 103 -1.56 16.47 13.57
C LYS A 103 -0.18 17.11 13.45
#